data_c4c54ed234635d8ac98541f3ffb459b7
#
_entry.id   c4c54ed234635d8ac98541f3ffb459b7
#
_cell.length_a   1.000
_cell.length_b   1.000
_cell.length_c   1.000
_cell.angle_alpha   90.00
_cell.angle_beta   90.00
_cell.angle_gamma   90.00
#
_symmetry.space_group_name_H-M   'P 1'
#
loop_
_entity.id
_entity.type
_entity.pdbx_description
1 polymer ?
#
loop_
_entity_poly.entity_id
_entity_poly.type
_entity_poly.pdbx_seq_one_letter_code
_entity_poly.pdbx_strand_id
1 'polypeptide(L)'
;MKETDFIFGIHPVREAIEKETPIDHILIATGSDRKPGISEILSDARQQHIQIKRVPVEKLMRVTRGNHQGVIAFIAPVHYYKLEDLVM
;
A
#
# COMPACT_ATOMS: atom_id res chain seq x y z
N MET A 1 -8.56 -16.32 9.92
CA MET A 1 -8.09 -15.76 9.43
C MET A 1 -8.02 -14.56 9.59
N LYS A 2 -7.61 -13.93 9.28
CA LYS A 2 -7.51 -12.82 9.54
C LYS A 2 -7.70 -11.91 8.58
N GLU A 3 -8.20 -10.92 8.76
CA GLU A 3 -8.37 -9.93 7.84
C GLU A 3 -7.14 -9.18 7.61
N THR A 4 -6.84 -8.79 6.38
CA THR A 4 -5.70 -7.94 6.08
C THR A 4 -6.15 -6.50 6.15
N ASP A 5 -5.49 -5.72 6.98
CA ASP A 5 -5.79 -4.29 7.05
C ASP A 5 -5.29 -3.61 5.80
N PHE A 6 -5.98 -2.56 5.41
CA PHE A 6 -5.53 -1.75 4.28
C PHE A 6 -5.88 -0.30 4.52
N ILE A 7 -5.17 0.57 3.82
CA ILE A 7 -5.46 1.99 3.78
C ILE A 7 -5.58 2.41 2.32
N PHE A 8 -6.30 3.48 2.07
CA PHE A 8 -6.51 3.91 0.70
C PHE A 8 -6.51 5.43 0.64
N GLY A 9 -6.29 5.95 -0.57
CA GLY A 9 -6.19 7.37 -0.77
C GLY A 9 -4.74 7.83 -0.77
N ILE A 10 -4.47 8.92 -1.46
CA ILE A 10 -3.10 9.38 -1.66
C ILE A 10 -2.45 9.77 -0.35
N HIS A 11 -3.12 10.61 0.45
CA HIS A 11 -2.50 11.10 1.68
C HIS A 11 -2.26 10.01 2.71
N PRO A 12 -3.25 9.16 3.01
CA PRO A 12 -2.99 8.10 4.00
C PRO A 12 -1.89 7.14 3.58
N VAL A 13 -1.82 6.80 2.28
CA VAL A 13 -0.79 5.88 1.82
C VAL A 13 0.58 6.54 1.90
N ARG A 14 0.70 7.80 1.51
CA ARG A 14 1.96 8.50 1.63
C ARG A 14 2.41 8.60 3.07
N GLU A 15 1.48 8.90 3.96
CA GLU A 15 1.82 9.00 5.37
C GLU A 15 2.32 7.67 5.91
N ALA A 16 1.68 6.58 5.52
CA ALA A 16 2.11 5.26 5.96
C ALA A 16 3.54 4.97 5.50
N ILE A 17 3.87 5.33 4.27
CA ILE A 17 5.20 5.10 3.75
C ILE A 17 6.22 5.95 4.52
N GLU A 18 5.88 7.20 4.81
CA GLU A 18 6.77 8.09 5.54
C GLU A 18 7.05 7.59 6.94
N LYS A 19 6.05 7.01 7.58
CA LYS A 19 6.20 6.48 8.92
C LYS A 19 6.77 5.08 8.93
N GLU A 20 7.12 4.56 7.77
CA GLU A 20 7.70 3.23 7.63
C GLU A 20 6.78 2.14 8.17
N THR A 21 5.47 2.37 8.02
CA THR A 21 4.49 1.32 8.33
C THR A 21 4.76 0.12 7.45
N PRO A 22 4.77 -1.10 8.01
CA PRO A 22 5.01 -2.28 7.17
C PRO A 22 3.89 -2.45 6.16
N ILE A 23 4.23 -2.41 4.88
CA ILE A 23 3.27 -2.55 3.79
C ILE A 23 3.63 -3.79 3.00
N ASP A 24 2.64 -4.67 2.81
CA ASP A 24 2.84 -5.88 2.04
C ASP A 24 2.93 -5.57 0.55
N HIS A 25 1.97 -4.83 0.06
CA HIS A 25 1.99 -4.42 -1.33
C HIS A 25 1.02 -3.26 -1.53
N ILE A 26 1.16 -2.59 -2.66
CA ILE A 26 0.32 -1.45 -3.03
C ILE A 26 -0.34 -1.75 -4.36
N LEU A 27 -1.65 -1.52 -4.45
CA LEU A 27 -2.39 -1.62 -5.70
C LEU A 27 -2.57 -0.23 -6.28
N ILE A 28 -2.23 -0.07 -7.54
CA ILE A 28 -2.39 1.19 -8.26
C ILE A 28 -3.34 0.94 -9.44
N ALA A 29 -4.34 1.79 -9.58
CA ALA A 29 -5.24 1.67 -10.72
C ALA A 29 -4.50 1.98 -12.00
N THR A 30 -4.69 1.14 -13.01
CA THR A 30 -4.05 1.35 -14.31
C THR A 30 -4.41 2.75 -14.81
N GLY A 31 -3.39 3.48 -15.24
CA GLY A 31 -3.60 4.84 -15.72
C GLY A 31 -3.47 5.92 -14.68
N SER A 32 -3.33 5.55 -13.41
CA SER A 32 -3.21 6.54 -12.34
C SER A 32 -1.77 6.98 -12.09
N ASP A 33 -0.81 6.39 -12.78
CA ASP A 33 0.61 6.67 -12.55
C ASP A 33 0.95 8.14 -12.75
N ARG A 34 0.19 8.85 -13.55
CA ARG A 34 0.49 10.24 -13.88
C ARG A 34 0.01 11.24 -12.85
N LYS A 35 -0.82 10.81 -11.91
CA LYS A 35 -1.29 11.70 -10.87
C LYS A 35 -0.11 12.08 -9.98
N PRO A 36 0.05 13.36 -9.63
CA PRO A 36 1.23 13.80 -8.88
C PRO A 36 1.44 13.03 -7.58
N GLY A 37 0.39 12.84 -6.81
CA GLY A 37 0.53 12.12 -5.55
C GLY A 37 0.89 10.66 -5.76
N ILE A 38 0.34 10.04 -6.79
CA ILE A 38 0.64 8.64 -7.10
C ILE A 38 2.09 8.49 -7.51
N SER A 39 2.59 9.43 -8.31
CA SER A 39 3.97 9.39 -8.76
C SER A 39 4.93 9.41 -7.57
N GLU A 40 4.63 10.22 -6.57
CA GLU A 40 5.46 10.27 -5.38
C GLU A 40 5.38 8.98 -4.58
N ILE A 41 4.18 8.41 -4.49
CA ILE A 41 4.03 7.13 -3.80
C ILE A 41 4.87 6.05 -4.47
N LEU A 42 4.86 6.03 -5.80
CA LEU A 42 5.64 5.03 -6.54
C LEU A 42 7.12 5.18 -6.27
N SER A 43 7.60 6.42 -6.25
CA SER A 43 9.01 6.67 -5.98
C SER A 43 9.41 6.23 -4.59
N ASP A 44 8.61 6.60 -3.59
CA ASP A 44 8.91 6.25 -2.21
C ASP A 44 8.84 4.75 -2.01
N ALA A 45 7.86 4.09 -2.62
CA ALA A 45 7.71 2.66 -2.48
C ALA A 45 8.90 1.91 -3.07
N ARG A 46 9.43 2.40 -4.19
CA ARG A 46 10.61 1.78 -4.78
C ARG A 46 11.81 1.89 -3.86
N GLN A 47 11.96 3.03 -3.20
CA GLN A 47 13.07 3.20 -2.29
C GLN A 47 13.01 2.24 -1.11
N GLN A 48 11.80 1.89 -0.70
CA GLN A 48 11.63 0.98 0.43
C GLN A 48 11.37 -0.46 -0.02
N HIS A 49 11.48 -0.72 -1.33
CA HIS A 49 11.31 -2.08 -1.87
C HIS A 49 9.93 -2.65 -1.62
N ILE A 50 8.91 -1.78 -1.63
CA ILE A 50 7.52 -2.22 -1.48
C ILE A 50 7.01 -2.67 -2.84
N GLN A 51 6.35 -3.83 -2.86
CA GLN A 51 5.81 -4.37 -4.10
C GLN A 51 4.63 -3.53 -4.59
N ILE A 52 4.63 -3.21 -5.87
CA ILE A 52 3.55 -2.44 -6.49
C ILE A 52 2.92 -3.27 -7.59
N LYS A 53 1.59 -3.32 -7.60
CA LYS A 53 0.85 -4.02 -8.64
C LYS A 53 -0.12 -3.06 -9.30
N ARG A 54 -0.12 -3.04 -10.62
CA ARG A 54 -1.08 -2.22 -11.36
C ARG A 54 -2.25 -3.09 -11.76
N VAL A 55 -3.44 -2.66 -11.42
CA VAL A 55 -4.65 -3.44 -11.65
C VAL A 55 -5.75 -2.52 -12.16
N PRO A 56 -6.79 -3.08 -12.79
CA PRO A 56 -7.92 -2.25 -13.21
C PRO A 56 -8.59 -1.59 -12.01
N VAL A 57 -9.16 -0.41 -12.23
CA VAL A 57 -9.80 0.32 -11.16
C VAL A 57 -10.93 -0.48 -10.51
N GLU A 58 -11.58 -1.34 -11.29
CA GLU A 58 -12.66 -2.16 -10.74
C GLU A 58 -12.17 -3.04 -9.60
N LYS A 59 -10.92 -3.44 -9.65
CA LYS A 59 -10.39 -4.27 -8.58
C LYS A 59 -10.26 -3.47 -7.28
N LEU A 60 -9.87 -2.21 -7.39
CA LEU A 60 -9.83 -1.35 -6.21
C LEU A 60 -11.23 -1.14 -5.65
N MET A 61 -12.22 -0.98 -6.54
CA MET A 61 -13.59 -0.77 -6.09
C MET A 61 -14.15 -1.99 -5.36
N ARG A 62 -13.61 -3.16 -5.63
CA ARG A 62 -14.02 -4.35 -4.90
C ARG A 62 -13.43 -4.40 -3.51
N VAL A 63 -12.27 -3.79 -3.33
CA VAL A 63 -11.63 -3.79 -2.02
C VAL A 63 -12.28 -2.78 -1.10
N THR A 64 -12.59 -1.61 -1.61
CA THR A 64 -13.20 -0.58 -0.79
C THR A 64 -14.10 0.30 -1.64
N ARG A 65 -15.18 0.77 -1.02
CA ARG A 65 -16.06 1.73 -1.66
C ARG A 65 -15.67 3.16 -1.35
N GLY A 66 -14.65 3.35 -0.52
CA GLY A 66 -14.20 4.68 -0.19
C GLY A 66 -13.49 5.37 -1.34
N ASN A 67 -13.10 6.59 -1.10
CA ASN A 67 -12.41 7.39 -2.12
C ASN A 67 -10.93 6.98 -2.17
N HIS A 68 -10.64 5.91 -2.91
CA HIS A 68 -9.29 5.37 -2.94
C HIS A 68 -8.32 6.17 -3.81
N GLN A 69 -8.84 7.05 -4.66
CA GLN A 69 -8.01 7.94 -5.50
C GLN A 69 -7.00 7.16 -6.36
N GLY A 70 -7.28 5.89 -6.62
CA GLY A 70 -6.44 5.06 -7.47
C GLY A 70 -5.33 4.31 -6.75
N VAL A 71 -5.32 4.32 -5.42
CA VAL A 71 -4.27 3.64 -4.67
C VAL A 71 -4.79 3.01 -3.39
N ILE A 72 -4.36 1.79 -3.14
CA ILE A 72 -4.68 1.06 -1.91
C ILE A 72 -3.39 0.38 -1.44
N ALA A 73 -3.07 0.51 -0.16
CA ALA A 73 -1.91 -0.16 0.42
C ALA A 73 -2.38 -1.19 1.42
N PHE A 74 -1.90 -2.42 1.27
CA PHE A 74 -2.23 -3.50 2.20
C PHE A 74 -1.13 -3.59 3.24
N ILE A 75 -1.54 -3.49 4.51
CA ILE A 75 -0.60 -3.48 5.61
C ILE A 75 -0.15 -4.91 5.90
N ALA A 76 1.16 -5.11 6.01
CA ALA A 76 1.67 -6.44 6.30
C ALA A 76 1.30 -6.84 7.71
N PRO A 77 0.88 -8.09 7.91
CA PRO A 77 0.67 -8.56 9.28
C PRO A 77 2.03 -8.63 9.94
N VAL A 78 2.15 -7.96 11.03
CA VAL A 78 3.43 -7.85 11.62
C VAL A 78 3.73 -8.94 12.51
N HIS A 79 4.59 -9.29 12.48
CA HIS A 79 4.95 -10.09 13.44
C HIS A 79 6.23 -10.45 13.43
N TYR A 80 6.54 -10.10 13.11
CA TYR A 80 7.60 -10.35 13.00
C TYR A 80 8.48 -10.18 13.56
N TYR A 81 8.28 -10.03 13.75
CA TYR A 81 9.03 -9.93 14.32
C TYR A 81 9.49 -10.51 14.88
N LYS A 82 9.22 -10.76 14.84
CA LYS A 82 9.46 -11.19 15.39
C LYS A 82 10.13 -11.82 15.36
N LEU A 83 10.34 -11.90 14.81
CA LEU A 83 11.01 -12.34 14.97
C LEU A 83 11.85 -12.47 15.28
N GLU A 84 11.73 -12.07 15.33
CA GLU A 84 12.45 -12.04 15.90
C GLU A 84 12.82 -12.30 16.54
N ASP A 85 12.41 -12.10 16.50
CA ASP A 85 12.70 -12.27 17.29
C ASP A 85 13.03 -13.12 17.50
N LEU A 86 12.94 -13.41 16.92
CA LEU A 86 13.34 -14.10 17.20
C LEU A 86 14.12 -14.68 17.42
N VAL A 87 14.23 -14.65 17.36
CA VAL A 87 15.02 -15.03 17.74
C VAL A 87 15.54 -15.39 18.33
N MET A 88 15.49 -15.47 18.49
CA MET A 88 15.94 -15.72 19.21
C MET A 88 16.40 -16.01 19.56
#